data_71ab079ac1cf06a5c39467c5cbb9019c
#
_entry.id   71ab079ac1cf06a5c39467c5cbb9019c
#
_cell.length_a   1.000
_cell.length_b   1.000
_cell.length_c   1.000
_cell.angle_alpha   90.00
_cell.angle_beta   90.00
_cell.angle_gamma   90.00
#
_symmetry.space_group_name_H-M   'P 1'
#
loop_
_entity.id
_entity.type
_entity.pdbx_description
1 polymer ?
#
loop_
_entity_poly.entity_id
_entity_poly.type
_entity_poly.pdbx_seq_one_letter_code
_entity_poly.pdbx_strand_id
1 'polypeptide(L)'
;MLIYCFKTGKSSGTAVALYRNDSCPPIERDIFRQAMSIVRFIKELSGDADACRELSEEDAHDLFAAMLDGGVPDMELGACLSALHMKHESASELLGFYRAVSERVYALKPPATALCPLVFATYGGARQEPNLLPLVVLLLRRMGVPVLVHGTLEGAGRVASAYILRELGVLPCASLAQAQKSLDEEFLAFVPTAVLCPGLANLLSLRSRLGISNPAHSLVTLLDPVQGGGLRMVGADHPLQLAQQEAFLLTTGFNALLMKSTEGEPFANPQQRPRIKFFRQGETMVLFEEEMHSTRGTTSQPSAVDAAATAAWVNQAMAGQVPIPHPLVNQLACCLYAAGYTDDLNQAKAIAAVEAGGLTPQIHERSVEGGHSRAIT
;
A
#
# COMPACT_ATOMS: atom_id res chain seq x y z
N MET A 1 45.33 7.74 11.75
CA MET A 1 44.02 8.33 12.04
C MET A 1 43.59 7.77 13.38
N LEU A 2 43.43 8.61 14.40
CA LEU A 2 43.02 8.19 15.75
C LEU A 2 41.49 8.06 15.76
N ILE A 3 41.02 6.91 16.20
CA ILE A 3 39.58 6.57 16.27
C ILE A 3 39.16 6.66 17.74
N TYR A 4 38.09 7.40 18.03
CA TYR A 4 37.50 7.51 19.36
C TYR A 4 36.41 6.47 19.54
N CYS A 5 36.58 5.48 20.41
CA CYS A 5 35.54 4.56 20.85
C CYS A 5 35.10 4.92 22.27
N PHE A 6 33.77 5.00 22.49
CA PHE A 6 33.18 5.23 23.81
C PHE A 6 32.86 3.89 24.49
N LYS A 7 33.46 3.67 25.66
CA LYS A 7 33.07 2.51 26.49
C LYS A 7 32.07 2.96 27.55
N THR A 8 30.83 2.51 27.45
CA THR A 8 29.81 2.70 28.49
C THR A 8 30.05 1.67 29.60
N GLY A 9 30.70 2.06 30.69
CA GLY A 9 30.83 1.27 31.90
C GLY A 9 29.82 1.72 32.95
N LYS A 10 29.18 0.77 33.64
CA LYS A 10 28.31 1.04 34.78
C LYS A 10 29.15 1.56 35.97
N SER A 11 29.49 2.83 35.97
CA SER A 11 29.82 3.66 37.14
C SER A 11 30.43 4.98 36.67
N SER A 12 29.99 6.07 37.25
CA SER A 12 30.35 7.46 37.08
C SER A 12 31.81 7.75 36.61
N GLY A 13 31.95 7.99 35.31
CA GLY A 13 33.21 8.45 34.71
C GLY A 13 33.29 8.01 33.24
N THR A 14 33.06 8.92 32.31
CA THR A 14 33.27 8.68 30.89
C THR A 14 34.77 8.60 30.60
N ALA A 15 35.34 7.40 30.53
CA ALA A 15 36.72 7.23 30.09
C ALA A 15 36.72 7.12 28.55
N VAL A 16 37.36 8.06 27.88
CA VAL A 16 37.65 8.01 26.44
C VAL A 16 38.84 7.10 26.23
N ALA A 17 38.68 5.93 25.68
CA ALA A 17 39.78 5.05 25.30
C ALA A 17 40.17 5.33 23.84
N LEU A 18 41.44 5.65 23.64
CA LEU A 18 42.02 5.83 22.29
C LEU A 18 42.57 4.47 21.82
N TYR A 19 41.96 3.89 20.77
CA TYR A 19 42.48 2.67 20.16
C TYR A 19 43.11 2.95 18.79
N ARG A 20 44.20 2.24 18.48
CA ARG A 20 44.67 2.12 17.10
C ARG A 20 43.76 1.15 16.34
N ASN A 21 43.61 1.35 15.02
CA ASN A 21 42.68 0.64 14.14
C ASN A 21 42.73 -0.90 14.29
N ASP A 22 43.88 -1.47 14.70
CA ASP A 22 44.11 -2.92 14.79
C ASP A 22 43.77 -3.52 16.16
N SER A 23 43.45 -2.69 17.18
CA SER A 23 43.15 -3.12 18.55
C SER A 23 41.69 -2.99 18.97
N CYS A 24 40.76 -2.57 18.07
CA CYS A 24 39.35 -2.47 18.33
C CYS A 24 38.67 -3.85 18.19
N PRO A 25 37.74 -4.25 19.09
CA PRO A 25 36.98 -5.50 18.96
C PRO A 25 36.23 -5.57 17.62
N PRO A 26 36.06 -6.76 17.04
CA PRO A 26 35.40 -6.91 15.72
C PRO A 26 34.03 -6.24 15.64
N ILE A 27 33.19 -6.40 16.66
CA ILE A 27 31.84 -5.82 16.74
C ILE A 27 31.88 -4.30 16.73
N GLU A 28 32.82 -3.67 17.46
CA GLU A 28 32.97 -2.20 17.47
C GLU A 28 33.53 -1.68 16.14
N ARG A 29 34.39 -2.46 15.45
CA ARG A 29 34.87 -2.10 14.10
C ARG A 29 33.77 -2.12 13.06
N ASP A 30 32.85 -3.10 13.13
CA ASP A 30 31.75 -3.21 12.17
C ASP A 30 30.72 -2.08 12.37
N ILE A 31 30.38 -1.76 13.63
CA ILE A 31 29.52 -0.61 13.97
C ILE A 31 30.16 0.69 13.48
N PHE A 32 31.49 0.85 13.67
CA PHE A 32 32.20 2.05 13.25
C PHE A 32 32.33 2.17 11.72
N ARG A 33 32.57 1.06 11.02
CA ARG A 33 32.55 1.01 9.54
C ARG A 33 31.17 1.37 9.00
N GLN A 34 30.12 0.84 9.60
CA GLN A 34 28.73 1.13 9.23
C GLN A 34 28.37 2.60 9.48
N ALA A 35 28.76 3.17 10.63
CA ALA A 35 28.57 4.58 10.92
C ALA A 35 29.32 5.50 9.95
N MET A 36 30.54 5.16 9.56
CA MET A 36 31.32 5.90 8.55
C MET A 36 30.69 5.83 7.15
N SER A 37 30.07 4.71 6.81
CA SER A 37 29.32 4.57 5.56
C SER A 37 28.08 5.49 5.55
N ILE A 38 27.32 5.55 6.65
CA ILE A 38 26.13 6.42 6.77
C ILE A 38 26.50 7.91 6.65
N VAL A 39 27.58 8.36 7.29
CA VAL A 39 28.05 9.76 7.16
C VAL A 39 28.39 10.14 5.71
N ARG A 40 28.89 9.19 4.90
CA ARG A 40 29.09 9.41 3.46
C ARG A 40 27.76 9.71 2.78
N PHE A 41 26.75 8.89 3.00
CA PHE A 41 25.43 9.08 2.41
C PHE A 41 24.77 10.40 2.82
N ILE A 42 24.88 10.78 4.12
CA ILE A 42 24.39 12.08 4.59
C ILE A 42 25.03 13.22 3.82
N LYS A 43 26.37 13.19 3.62
CA LYS A 43 27.08 14.23 2.87
C LYS A 43 26.68 14.28 1.40
N GLU A 44 26.46 13.13 0.76
CA GLU A 44 26.02 13.05 -0.63
C GLU A 44 24.59 13.57 -0.80
N LEU A 45 23.70 13.27 0.15
CA LEU A 45 22.28 13.66 0.12
C LEU A 45 22.03 15.11 0.56
N SER A 46 22.87 15.68 1.42
CA SER A 46 22.68 17.01 2.04
C SER A 46 23.62 18.08 1.50
N GLY A 47 24.27 17.86 0.37
CA GLY A 47 25.08 18.86 -0.32
C GLY A 47 24.27 20.12 -0.71
N ASP A 48 24.94 21.25 -0.96
CA ASP A 48 24.31 22.43 -1.54
C ASP A 48 23.58 22.04 -2.83
N ALA A 49 22.59 22.84 -3.25
CA ALA A 49 21.67 22.49 -4.37
C ALA A 49 22.39 22.05 -5.66
N ASP A 50 23.64 22.54 -5.88
CA ASP A 50 24.51 22.14 -7.00
C ASP A 50 25.40 20.92 -6.67
N ALA A 51 25.45 20.47 -5.42
CA ALA A 51 26.30 19.37 -4.93
C ALA A 51 25.51 18.15 -4.43
N CYS A 52 24.18 18.27 -4.33
CA CYS A 52 23.31 17.15 -3.95
C CYS A 52 23.35 16.10 -5.06
N ARG A 53 23.84 14.90 -4.73
CA ARG A 53 23.98 13.80 -5.69
C ARG A 53 22.86 12.77 -5.49
N GLU A 54 22.43 12.22 -6.62
CA GLU A 54 21.60 11.02 -6.60
C GLU A 54 22.47 9.82 -6.21
N LEU A 55 21.94 8.96 -5.36
CA LEU A 55 22.57 7.69 -5.04
C LEU A 55 22.45 6.75 -6.25
N SER A 56 23.45 5.92 -6.45
CA SER A 56 23.33 4.76 -7.33
C SER A 56 22.25 3.82 -6.79
N GLU A 57 21.71 2.94 -7.64
CA GLU A 57 20.74 1.92 -7.21
C GLU A 57 21.31 1.04 -6.09
N GLU A 58 22.62 0.68 -6.16
CA GLU A 58 23.30 -0.13 -5.15
C GLU A 58 23.47 0.62 -3.82
N ASP A 59 23.97 1.86 -3.87
CA ASP A 59 24.12 2.68 -2.66
C ASP A 59 22.75 2.98 -2.00
N ALA A 60 21.72 3.20 -2.80
CA ALA A 60 20.35 3.38 -2.32
C ALA A 60 19.81 2.10 -1.66
N HIS A 61 20.04 0.94 -2.30
CA HIS A 61 19.69 -0.36 -1.73
C HIS A 61 20.36 -0.57 -0.37
N ASP A 62 21.68 -0.37 -0.28
CA ASP A 62 22.45 -0.64 0.94
C ASP A 62 22.06 0.30 2.07
N LEU A 63 21.86 1.59 1.78
CA LEU A 63 21.38 2.56 2.76
C LEU A 63 20.01 2.19 3.28
N PHE A 64 19.06 1.85 2.39
CA PHE A 64 17.69 1.56 2.79
C PHE A 64 17.59 0.21 3.51
N ALA A 65 18.37 -0.78 3.08
CA ALA A 65 18.51 -2.05 3.77
C ALA A 65 18.99 -1.85 5.22
N ALA A 66 20.02 -1.03 5.44
CA ALA A 66 20.50 -0.70 6.78
C ALA A 66 19.43 0.02 7.62
N MET A 67 18.62 0.91 7.02
CA MET A 67 17.50 1.57 7.69
C MET A 67 16.40 0.56 8.10
N LEU A 68 16.03 -0.35 7.21
CA LEU A 68 15.02 -1.38 7.46
C LEU A 68 15.43 -2.35 8.57
N ASP A 69 16.71 -2.70 8.63
CA ASP A 69 17.28 -3.63 9.60
C ASP A 69 17.62 -2.97 10.95
N GLY A 70 17.36 -1.64 11.08
CA GLY A 70 17.65 -0.90 12.31
C GLY A 70 19.14 -0.63 12.53
N GLY A 71 19.96 -0.75 11.48
CA GLY A 71 21.42 -0.54 11.53
C GLY A 71 21.85 0.93 11.47
N VAL A 72 20.92 1.88 11.32
CA VAL A 72 21.19 3.33 11.27
C VAL A 72 20.76 3.94 12.60
N PRO A 73 21.69 4.62 13.34
CA PRO A 73 21.33 5.29 14.59
C PRO A 73 20.30 6.42 14.37
N ASP A 74 19.50 6.76 15.41
CA ASP A 74 18.35 7.66 15.31
C ASP A 74 18.68 9.04 14.72
N MET A 75 19.81 9.62 15.08
CA MET A 75 20.22 10.94 14.60
C MET A 75 20.57 10.91 13.10
N GLU A 76 21.36 9.94 12.69
CA GLU A 76 21.77 9.72 11.30
C GLU A 76 20.55 9.32 10.45
N LEU A 77 19.66 8.49 10.98
CA LEU A 77 18.42 8.11 10.33
C LEU A 77 17.53 9.34 10.07
N GLY A 78 17.33 10.19 11.08
CA GLY A 78 16.60 11.44 10.93
C GLY A 78 17.23 12.37 9.88
N ALA A 79 18.55 12.49 9.87
CA ALA A 79 19.28 13.31 8.88
C ALA A 79 19.10 12.76 7.45
N CYS A 80 19.30 11.46 7.24
CA CYS A 80 19.07 10.81 5.94
C CYS A 80 17.65 10.99 5.44
N LEU A 81 16.64 10.70 6.28
CA LEU A 81 15.23 10.82 5.90
C LEU A 81 14.84 12.25 5.58
N SER A 82 15.38 13.25 6.32
CA SER A 82 15.15 14.66 6.04
C SER A 82 15.79 15.10 4.72
N ALA A 83 17.02 14.65 4.45
CA ALA A 83 17.72 14.94 3.20
C ALA A 83 16.99 14.32 1.99
N LEU A 84 16.57 13.05 2.07
CA LEU A 84 15.78 12.38 1.04
C LEU A 84 14.43 13.06 0.80
N HIS A 85 13.77 13.52 1.87
CA HIS A 85 12.52 14.28 1.74
C HIS A 85 12.70 15.59 0.96
N MET A 86 13.75 16.32 1.24
CA MET A 86 14.03 17.62 0.59
C MET A 86 14.46 17.46 -0.87
N LYS A 87 15.23 16.41 -1.17
CA LYS A 87 15.76 16.14 -2.51
C LYS A 87 14.70 15.50 -3.42
N HIS A 88 13.79 14.74 -2.87
CA HIS A 88 12.95 13.73 -3.53
C HIS A 88 13.77 12.57 -4.11
N GLU A 89 13.15 11.40 -4.20
CA GLU A 89 13.78 10.19 -4.72
C GLU A 89 13.97 10.27 -6.25
N SER A 90 15.14 9.90 -6.74
CA SER A 90 15.36 9.65 -8.15
C SER A 90 14.86 8.26 -8.57
N ALA A 91 14.79 7.98 -9.87
CA ALA A 91 14.37 6.69 -10.38
C ALA A 91 15.31 5.55 -9.93
N SER A 92 16.63 5.79 -9.93
CA SER A 92 17.63 4.80 -9.46
C SER A 92 17.51 4.54 -7.96
N GLU A 93 17.32 5.59 -7.16
CA GLU A 93 17.12 5.46 -5.73
C GLU A 93 15.84 4.70 -5.40
N LEU A 94 14.73 5.01 -6.08
CA LEU A 94 13.46 4.31 -5.87
C LEU A 94 13.57 2.81 -6.20
N LEU A 95 14.32 2.45 -7.24
CA LEU A 95 14.60 1.05 -7.58
C LEU A 95 15.44 0.37 -6.50
N GLY A 96 16.51 1.00 -6.04
CA GLY A 96 17.35 0.47 -4.95
C GLY A 96 16.55 0.28 -3.65
N PHE A 97 15.78 1.28 -3.25
CA PHE A 97 14.91 1.21 -2.07
C PHE A 97 13.87 0.10 -2.19
N TYR A 98 13.22 -0.02 -3.36
CA TYR A 98 12.24 -1.06 -3.62
C TYR A 98 12.86 -2.46 -3.52
N ARG A 99 14.07 -2.67 -4.09
CA ARG A 99 14.80 -3.94 -3.99
C ARG A 99 15.08 -4.30 -2.53
N ALA A 100 15.57 -3.36 -1.73
CA ALA A 100 15.84 -3.55 -0.30
C ALA A 100 14.58 -3.96 0.49
N VAL A 101 13.41 -3.35 0.18
CA VAL A 101 12.13 -3.72 0.78
C VAL A 101 11.70 -5.10 0.32
N SER A 102 11.77 -5.40 -0.99
CA SER A 102 11.30 -6.66 -1.57
C SER A 102 11.98 -7.88 -0.98
N GLU A 103 13.27 -7.76 -0.63
CA GLU A 103 14.06 -8.80 0.02
C GLU A 103 13.62 -9.10 1.47
N ARG A 104 12.86 -8.17 2.09
CA ARG A 104 12.46 -8.22 3.51
C ARG A 104 10.95 -8.38 3.72
N VAL A 105 10.19 -8.39 2.64
CA VAL A 105 8.74 -8.59 2.70
C VAL A 105 8.42 -10.07 2.81
N TYR A 106 7.60 -10.42 3.77
CA TYR A 106 7.04 -11.77 3.87
C TYR A 106 5.93 -11.95 2.83
N ALA A 107 6.17 -12.85 1.88
CA ALA A 107 5.24 -13.10 0.80
C ALA A 107 4.14 -14.10 1.16
N LEU A 108 2.94 -13.86 0.65
CA LEU A 108 1.78 -14.74 0.70
C LEU A 108 1.65 -15.50 -0.63
N LYS A 109 1.16 -16.71 -0.59
CA LYS A 109 0.87 -17.48 -1.80
C LYS A 109 -0.42 -16.97 -2.45
N PRO A 110 -0.49 -16.89 -3.78
CA PRO A 110 -1.76 -16.60 -4.43
C PRO A 110 -2.76 -17.73 -4.13
N PRO A 111 -4.05 -17.41 -3.91
CA PRO A 111 -5.08 -18.44 -3.70
C PRO A 111 -5.27 -19.29 -4.96
N ALA A 112 -5.82 -20.49 -4.80
CA ALA A 112 -6.02 -21.46 -5.88
C ALA A 112 -7.19 -21.04 -6.79
N THR A 113 -7.02 -19.96 -7.54
CA THR A 113 -7.97 -19.44 -8.53
C THR A 113 -7.23 -19.02 -9.79
N ALA A 114 -7.95 -18.94 -10.91
CA ALA A 114 -7.40 -18.44 -12.18
C ALA A 114 -7.23 -16.90 -12.18
N LEU A 115 -7.85 -16.20 -11.22
CA LEU A 115 -7.82 -14.74 -11.15
C LEU A 115 -6.52 -14.25 -10.48
N CYS A 116 -5.95 -13.18 -11.03
CA CYS A 116 -4.82 -12.51 -10.43
C CYS A 116 -5.27 -11.76 -9.15
N PRO A 117 -4.64 -11.99 -7.99
CA PRO A 117 -4.96 -11.26 -6.78
C PRO A 117 -4.70 -9.76 -6.94
N LEU A 118 -5.65 -8.94 -6.49
CA LEU A 118 -5.50 -7.49 -6.44
C LEU A 118 -4.86 -7.05 -5.12
N VAL A 119 -3.87 -6.17 -5.20
CA VAL A 119 -3.15 -5.66 -4.03
C VAL A 119 -3.44 -4.17 -3.85
N PHE A 120 -4.03 -3.82 -2.72
CA PHE A 120 -4.36 -2.43 -2.35
C PHE A 120 -3.52 -1.98 -1.17
N ALA A 121 -2.85 -0.84 -1.34
CA ALA A 121 -2.08 -0.18 -0.29
C ALA A 121 -2.90 0.94 0.36
N THR A 122 -3.15 0.89 1.67
CA THR A 122 -3.93 1.91 2.40
C THR A 122 -3.11 2.55 3.51
N TYR A 123 -2.71 3.80 3.28
CA TYR A 123 -1.79 4.56 4.14
C TYR A 123 -2.18 6.04 4.31
N GLY A 124 -3.05 6.54 3.45
CA GLY A 124 -3.46 7.93 3.42
C GLY A 124 -4.47 8.26 4.52
N GLY A 125 -5.52 7.49 4.58
CA GLY A 125 -6.70 7.78 5.39
C GLY A 125 -7.49 9.00 4.89
N ALA A 126 -8.77 9.05 5.20
CA ALA A 126 -9.67 10.12 4.81
C ALA A 126 -9.61 11.31 5.77
N ARG A 127 -9.72 12.53 5.24
CA ARG A 127 -9.82 13.78 6.00
C ARG A 127 -10.94 14.69 5.52
N GLN A 128 -11.10 14.82 4.22
CA GLN A 128 -12.11 15.69 3.60
C GLN A 128 -13.18 14.89 2.88
N GLU A 129 -12.79 13.81 2.22
CA GLU A 129 -13.66 12.92 1.46
C GLU A 129 -13.82 11.58 2.20
N PRO A 130 -15.03 10.98 2.25
CA PRO A 130 -15.21 9.65 2.83
C PRO A 130 -14.34 8.62 2.11
N ASN A 131 -13.65 7.78 2.87
CA ASN A 131 -12.80 6.72 2.30
C ASN A 131 -13.63 5.56 1.80
N LEU A 132 -13.81 5.46 0.48
CA LEU A 132 -14.61 4.41 -0.16
C LEU A 132 -13.79 3.20 -0.66
N LEU A 133 -12.50 3.11 -0.31
CA LEU A 133 -11.70 1.92 -0.59
C LEU A 133 -12.34 0.63 -0.04
N PRO A 134 -12.89 0.60 1.18
CA PRO A 134 -13.58 -0.59 1.70
C PRO A 134 -14.74 -1.07 0.83
N LEU A 135 -15.49 -0.18 0.19
CA LEU A 135 -16.53 -0.57 -0.76
C LEU A 135 -15.95 -1.30 -1.97
N VAL A 136 -14.89 -0.75 -2.58
CA VAL A 136 -14.23 -1.35 -3.76
C VAL A 136 -13.75 -2.76 -3.45
N VAL A 137 -13.05 -2.96 -2.33
CA VAL A 137 -12.50 -4.27 -1.97
C VAL A 137 -13.60 -5.29 -1.63
N LEU A 138 -14.68 -4.86 -0.97
CA LEU A 138 -15.80 -5.76 -0.65
C LEU A 138 -16.60 -6.16 -1.89
N LEU A 139 -16.78 -5.25 -2.86
CA LEU A 139 -17.41 -5.58 -4.15
C LEU A 139 -16.57 -6.58 -4.94
N LEU A 140 -15.24 -6.39 -5.01
CA LEU A 140 -14.33 -7.32 -5.66
C LEU A 140 -14.37 -8.72 -4.99
N ARG A 141 -14.33 -8.76 -3.64
CA ARG A 141 -14.50 -9.99 -2.88
C ARG A 141 -15.83 -10.70 -3.22
N ARG A 142 -16.94 -9.95 -3.24
CA ARG A 142 -18.28 -10.49 -3.57
C ARG A 142 -18.31 -11.11 -4.96
N MET A 143 -17.55 -10.57 -5.91
CA MET A 143 -17.40 -11.11 -7.27
C MET A 143 -16.39 -12.27 -7.35
N GLY A 144 -15.81 -12.72 -6.24
CA GLY A 144 -14.84 -13.82 -6.20
C GLY A 144 -13.43 -13.43 -6.65
N VAL A 145 -13.10 -12.15 -6.74
CA VAL A 145 -11.74 -11.67 -7.02
C VAL A 145 -10.95 -11.64 -5.72
N PRO A 146 -9.79 -12.32 -5.63
CA PRO A 146 -8.95 -12.25 -4.44
C PRO A 146 -8.38 -10.86 -4.24
N VAL A 147 -8.50 -10.33 -3.02
CA VAL A 147 -8.03 -9.00 -2.65
C VAL A 147 -7.13 -9.07 -1.43
N LEU A 148 -5.93 -8.55 -1.56
CA LEU A 148 -5.02 -8.32 -0.47
C LEU A 148 -4.95 -6.82 -0.18
N VAL A 149 -5.42 -6.40 0.98
CA VAL A 149 -5.26 -5.03 1.47
C VAL A 149 -4.11 -5.01 2.47
N HIS A 150 -3.17 -4.10 2.31
CA HIS A 150 -2.14 -3.89 3.31
C HIS A 150 -2.04 -2.41 3.69
N GLY A 151 -1.65 -2.15 4.95
CA GLY A 151 -1.63 -0.76 5.39
C GLY A 151 -1.34 -0.57 6.86
N THR A 152 -1.54 0.68 7.30
CA THR A 152 -1.43 1.05 8.70
C THR A 152 -2.76 0.84 9.43
N LEU A 153 -2.67 0.53 10.74
CA LEU A 153 -3.86 0.42 11.61
C LEU A 153 -4.37 1.77 12.10
N GLU A 154 -3.53 2.82 12.02
CA GLU A 154 -3.80 4.15 12.54
C GLU A 154 -3.73 5.20 11.44
N GLY A 155 -4.63 6.18 11.49
CA GLY A 155 -4.75 7.23 10.49
C GLY A 155 -4.03 8.54 10.83
N ALA A 156 -3.33 8.65 11.97
CA ALA A 156 -2.66 9.88 12.43
C ALA A 156 -3.57 11.14 12.31
N GLY A 157 -4.79 11.06 12.84
CA GLY A 157 -5.81 12.11 12.78
C GLY A 157 -6.66 12.08 11.49
N ARG A 158 -6.54 11.07 10.67
CA ARG A 158 -7.38 10.78 9.49
C ARG A 158 -8.16 9.48 9.71
N VAL A 159 -9.20 9.26 8.94
CA VAL A 159 -10.00 8.01 8.99
C VAL A 159 -9.33 6.94 8.15
N ALA A 160 -8.54 6.08 8.79
CA ALA A 160 -7.88 4.95 8.12
C ALA A 160 -8.91 3.92 7.62
N SER A 161 -8.62 3.27 6.48
CA SER A 161 -9.41 2.15 5.99
C SER A 161 -9.58 1.04 7.02
N ALA A 162 -8.59 0.84 7.90
CA ALA A 162 -8.62 -0.12 9.00
C ALA A 162 -9.81 0.08 9.95
N TYR A 163 -10.19 1.33 10.22
CA TYR A 163 -11.33 1.62 11.10
C TYR A 163 -12.65 1.27 10.43
N ILE A 164 -12.79 1.61 9.14
CA ILE A 164 -13.99 1.33 8.36
C ILE A 164 -14.14 -0.17 8.13
N LEU A 165 -13.06 -0.87 7.75
CA LEU A 165 -13.05 -2.33 7.57
C LEU A 165 -13.47 -3.06 8.85
N ARG A 166 -13.00 -2.59 10.02
CA ARG A 166 -13.40 -3.15 11.31
C ARG A 166 -14.90 -2.98 11.57
N GLU A 167 -15.47 -1.81 11.29
CA GLU A 167 -16.92 -1.58 11.39
C GLU A 167 -17.73 -2.49 10.43
N LEU A 168 -17.12 -2.89 9.31
CA LEU A 168 -17.67 -3.81 8.32
C LEU A 168 -17.38 -5.29 8.63
N GLY A 169 -16.77 -5.59 9.79
CA GLY A 169 -16.46 -6.96 10.22
C GLY A 169 -15.19 -7.56 9.62
N VAL A 170 -14.39 -6.79 8.88
CA VAL A 170 -13.09 -7.23 8.34
C VAL A 170 -11.99 -6.81 9.31
N LEU A 171 -11.48 -7.78 10.07
CA LEU A 171 -10.43 -7.54 11.05
C LEU A 171 -9.03 -7.66 10.43
N PRO A 172 -8.04 -6.90 10.93
CA PRO A 172 -6.67 -7.05 10.50
C PRO A 172 -6.10 -8.40 10.92
N CYS A 173 -5.36 -9.04 10.00
CA CYS A 173 -4.70 -10.31 10.26
C CYS A 173 -3.51 -10.10 11.20
N ALA A 174 -3.48 -10.82 12.32
CA ALA A 174 -2.42 -10.71 13.32
C ALA A 174 -1.15 -11.51 12.95
N SER A 175 -1.20 -12.35 11.91
CA SER A 175 -0.08 -13.17 11.45
C SER A 175 -0.20 -13.50 9.96
N LEU A 176 0.92 -13.90 9.35
CA LEU A 176 0.94 -14.36 7.95
C LEU A 176 0.08 -15.60 7.73
N ALA A 177 0.03 -16.51 8.70
CA ALA A 177 -0.80 -17.71 8.63
C ALA A 177 -2.30 -17.36 8.59
N GLN A 178 -2.73 -16.38 9.40
CA GLN A 178 -4.09 -15.87 9.37
C GLN A 178 -4.38 -15.15 8.04
N ALA A 179 -3.43 -14.32 7.57
CA ALA A 179 -3.55 -13.61 6.30
C ALA A 179 -3.70 -14.58 5.13
N GLN A 180 -2.89 -15.65 5.08
CA GLN A 180 -3.01 -16.68 4.06
C GLN A 180 -4.35 -17.38 4.11
N LYS A 181 -4.80 -17.78 5.31
CA LYS A 181 -6.11 -18.42 5.48
C LYS A 181 -7.25 -17.52 5.01
N SER A 182 -7.27 -16.24 5.42
CA SER A 182 -8.33 -15.30 4.98
C SER A 182 -8.29 -15.08 3.47
N LEU A 183 -7.11 -15.02 2.87
CA LEU A 183 -6.99 -14.86 1.42
C LEU A 183 -7.48 -16.11 0.67
N ASP A 184 -7.19 -17.31 1.18
CA ASP A 184 -7.58 -18.58 0.54
C ASP A 184 -9.08 -18.88 0.70
N GLU A 185 -9.66 -18.65 1.90
CA GLU A 185 -11.02 -19.04 2.22
C GLU A 185 -12.04 -17.93 1.97
N GLU A 186 -11.63 -16.65 2.18
CA GLU A 186 -12.54 -15.51 2.14
C GLU A 186 -12.31 -14.59 0.95
N PHE A 187 -11.24 -14.80 0.15
CA PHE A 187 -10.81 -13.94 -0.93
C PHE A 187 -10.55 -12.48 -0.51
N LEU A 188 -10.36 -12.23 0.78
CA LEU A 188 -10.02 -10.92 1.32
C LEU A 188 -9.15 -11.08 2.56
N ALA A 189 -7.95 -10.47 2.52
CA ALA A 189 -7.09 -10.34 3.69
C ALA A 189 -6.71 -8.88 3.90
N PHE A 190 -6.86 -8.35 5.13
CA PHE A 190 -6.29 -7.08 5.53
C PHE A 190 -5.07 -7.33 6.42
N VAL A 191 -3.89 -7.00 5.91
CA VAL A 191 -2.61 -7.32 6.55
C VAL A 191 -1.89 -6.05 6.97
N PRO A 192 -1.69 -5.81 8.27
CA PRO A 192 -0.88 -4.68 8.73
C PRO A 192 0.55 -4.75 8.18
N THR A 193 1.12 -3.60 7.83
CA THR A 193 2.50 -3.52 7.32
C THR A 193 3.50 -4.13 8.28
N ALA A 194 3.27 -4.02 9.59
CA ALA A 194 4.14 -4.61 10.61
C ALA A 194 4.21 -6.14 10.55
N VAL A 195 3.17 -6.81 10.00
CA VAL A 195 3.15 -8.26 9.78
C VAL A 195 3.92 -8.63 8.51
N LEU A 196 3.86 -7.77 7.47
CA LEU A 196 4.52 -8.02 6.19
C LEU A 196 6.01 -7.63 6.19
N CYS A 197 6.33 -6.49 6.77
CA CYS A 197 7.68 -5.93 6.80
C CYS A 197 7.83 -5.01 8.02
N PRO A 198 8.28 -5.52 9.18
CA PRO A 198 8.42 -4.74 10.41
C PRO A 198 9.31 -3.49 10.26
N GLY A 199 10.44 -3.62 9.54
CA GLY A 199 11.34 -2.49 9.29
C GLY A 199 10.68 -1.35 8.52
N LEU A 200 9.89 -1.68 7.50
CA LEU A 200 9.13 -0.69 6.74
C LEU A 200 8.05 -0.02 7.60
N ALA A 201 7.37 -0.78 8.45
CA ALA A 201 6.39 -0.22 9.39
C ALA A 201 7.04 0.75 10.38
N ASN A 202 8.25 0.44 10.86
CA ASN A 202 9.03 1.36 11.71
C ASN A 202 9.34 2.66 10.98
N LEU A 203 9.83 2.61 9.73
CA LEU A 203 10.13 3.82 8.95
C LEU A 203 8.88 4.67 8.69
N LEU A 204 7.73 4.04 8.40
CA LEU A 204 6.45 4.74 8.24
C LEU A 204 6.03 5.47 9.52
N SER A 205 6.22 4.85 10.68
CA SER A 205 5.84 5.42 11.98
C SER A 205 6.61 6.69 12.32
N LEU A 206 7.81 6.89 11.74
CA LEU A 206 8.65 8.07 11.98
C LEU A 206 8.01 9.36 11.46
N ARG A 207 7.01 9.30 10.57
CA ARG A 207 6.26 10.47 10.12
C ARG A 207 5.65 11.26 11.28
N SER A 208 5.15 10.59 12.30
CA SER A 208 4.55 11.23 13.49
C SER A 208 5.58 12.00 14.31
N ARG A 209 6.86 11.58 14.31
CA ARG A 209 7.96 12.22 15.02
C ARG A 209 8.65 13.31 14.21
N LEU A 210 8.86 13.06 12.90
CA LEU A 210 9.59 13.96 12.01
C LEU A 210 8.69 15.05 11.39
N GLY A 211 7.37 14.82 11.31
CA GLY A 211 6.43 15.73 10.66
C GLY A 211 6.48 15.72 9.12
N ILE A 212 7.32 14.87 8.53
CA ILE A 212 7.54 14.78 7.07
C ILE A 212 7.29 13.36 6.57
N SER A 213 6.93 13.23 5.28
CA SER A 213 6.96 11.94 4.58
C SER A 213 8.40 11.53 4.31
N ASN A 214 8.65 10.24 4.15
CA ASN A 214 9.94 9.67 3.81
C ASN A 214 9.77 8.64 2.68
N PRO A 215 10.85 8.09 2.07
CA PRO A 215 10.77 7.15 0.96
C PRO A 215 9.88 5.93 1.20
N ALA A 216 9.72 5.48 2.46
CA ALA A 216 8.83 4.38 2.78
C ALA A 216 7.38 4.63 2.34
N HIS A 217 6.92 5.91 2.33
CA HIS A 217 5.56 6.26 1.91
C HIS A 217 5.36 6.14 0.40
N SER A 218 6.39 6.39 -0.41
CA SER A 218 6.35 6.15 -1.86
C SER A 218 6.38 4.66 -2.17
N LEU A 219 7.22 3.91 -1.44
CA LEU A 219 7.43 2.47 -1.65
C LEU A 219 6.23 1.60 -1.29
N VAL A 220 5.53 1.92 -0.19
CA VAL A 220 4.39 1.08 0.24
C VAL A 220 3.27 1.01 -0.78
N THR A 221 3.11 2.04 -1.60
CA THR A 221 2.09 2.05 -2.68
C THR A 221 2.46 1.14 -3.86
N LEU A 222 3.75 0.79 -3.97
CA LEU A 222 4.31 -0.10 -4.99
C LEU A 222 4.50 -1.54 -4.49
N LEU A 223 4.31 -1.76 -3.18
CA LEU A 223 4.56 -3.05 -2.55
C LEU A 223 3.57 -4.11 -3.02
N ASP A 224 4.11 -5.29 -3.31
CA ASP A 224 3.32 -6.47 -3.63
C ASP A 224 3.83 -7.69 -2.85
N PRO A 225 3.10 -8.09 -1.81
CA PRO A 225 3.48 -9.24 -1.00
C PRO A 225 2.92 -10.57 -1.55
N VAL A 226 2.45 -10.63 -2.80
CA VAL A 226 1.96 -11.86 -3.41
C VAL A 226 3.10 -12.58 -4.13
N GLN A 227 3.34 -13.82 -3.76
CA GLN A 227 4.37 -14.66 -4.40
C GLN A 227 4.05 -14.87 -5.89
N GLY A 228 5.02 -14.61 -6.76
CA GLY A 228 4.82 -14.67 -8.22
C GLY A 228 4.19 -13.43 -8.83
N GLY A 229 3.81 -12.46 -7.99
CA GLY A 229 3.26 -11.17 -8.40
C GLY A 229 1.74 -11.14 -8.45
N GLY A 230 1.16 -10.13 -7.80
CA GLY A 230 -0.24 -9.73 -7.90
C GLY A 230 -0.42 -8.54 -8.86
N LEU A 231 -1.64 -8.05 -8.95
CA LEU A 231 -1.98 -6.82 -9.65
C LEU A 231 -2.05 -5.67 -8.65
N ARG A 232 -1.07 -4.77 -8.70
CA ARG A 232 -1.00 -3.61 -7.79
C ARG A 232 -2.04 -2.56 -8.16
N MET A 233 -2.78 -2.07 -7.18
CA MET A 233 -3.59 -0.87 -7.33
C MET A 233 -2.79 0.33 -6.85
N VAL A 234 -2.16 1.04 -7.77
CA VAL A 234 -1.23 2.15 -7.50
C VAL A 234 -1.95 3.48 -7.68
N GLY A 235 -1.75 4.39 -6.75
CA GLY A 235 -2.33 5.71 -6.84
C GLY A 235 -1.53 6.76 -6.08
N ALA A 236 -1.57 7.99 -6.59
CA ALA A 236 -1.02 9.17 -5.93
C ALA A 236 -1.88 10.40 -6.21
N ASP A 237 -1.85 11.36 -5.29
CA ASP A 237 -2.60 12.61 -5.44
C ASP A 237 -1.84 13.65 -6.25
N HIS A 238 -0.51 13.64 -6.13
CA HIS A 238 0.35 14.63 -6.75
C HIS A 238 0.83 14.19 -8.14
N PRO A 239 0.76 15.07 -9.19
CA PRO A 239 1.16 14.71 -10.56
C PRO A 239 2.61 14.21 -10.68
N LEU A 240 3.56 14.79 -9.95
CA LEU A 240 4.96 14.35 -9.97
C LEU A 240 5.10 12.92 -9.43
N GLN A 241 4.41 12.59 -8.35
CA GLN A 241 4.43 11.25 -7.78
C GLN A 241 3.79 10.22 -8.75
N LEU A 242 2.68 10.59 -9.42
CA LEU A 242 2.10 9.75 -10.47
C LEU A 242 3.08 9.49 -11.60
N ALA A 243 3.81 10.52 -12.05
CA ALA A 243 4.82 10.38 -13.10
C ALA A 243 6.00 9.48 -12.67
N GLN A 244 6.46 9.59 -11.42
CA GLN A 244 7.49 8.72 -10.85
C GLN A 244 7.02 7.27 -10.75
N GLN A 245 5.80 7.03 -10.29
CA GLN A 245 5.20 5.70 -10.23
C GLN A 245 5.02 5.09 -11.62
N GLU A 246 4.60 5.89 -12.61
CA GLU A 246 4.50 5.46 -14.00
C GLU A 246 5.87 5.05 -14.56
N ALA A 247 6.91 5.87 -14.38
CA ALA A 247 8.27 5.55 -14.79
C ALA A 247 8.80 4.28 -14.12
N PHE A 248 8.53 4.11 -12.83
CA PHE A 248 8.90 2.91 -12.08
C PHE A 248 8.21 1.65 -12.65
N LEU A 249 6.90 1.70 -12.92
CA LEU A 249 6.15 0.58 -13.48
C LEU A 249 6.61 0.19 -14.89
N LEU A 250 6.96 1.18 -15.72
CA LEU A 250 7.54 0.95 -17.06
C LEU A 250 8.91 0.28 -16.96
N THR A 251 9.76 0.74 -16.04
CA THR A 251 11.12 0.20 -15.87
C THR A 251 11.10 -1.22 -15.33
N THR A 252 10.21 -1.52 -14.38
CA THR A 252 10.15 -2.83 -13.72
C THR A 252 9.30 -3.85 -14.48
N GLY A 253 8.41 -3.40 -15.36
CA GLY A 253 7.46 -4.27 -16.06
C GLY A 253 6.38 -4.90 -15.15
N PHE A 254 6.19 -4.36 -13.96
CA PHE A 254 5.20 -4.90 -13.01
C PHE A 254 3.76 -4.68 -13.48
N ASN A 255 2.89 -5.63 -13.14
CA ASN A 255 1.46 -5.52 -13.40
C ASN A 255 0.83 -4.56 -12.39
N ALA A 256 0.17 -3.52 -12.90
CA ALA A 256 -0.49 -2.53 -12.05
C ALA A 256 -1.63 -1.80 -12.77
N LEU A 257 -2.60 -1.34 -11.98
CA LEU A 257 -3.50 -0.27 -12.36
C LEU A 257 -3.01 1.03 -11.69
N LEU A 258 -2.77 2.07 -12.49
CA LEU A 258 -2.31 3.38 -12.01
C LEU A 258 -3.38 4.43 -12.26
N MET A 259 -3.73 5.19 -11.21
CA MET A 259 -4.67 6.30 -11.30
C MET A 259 -4.37 7.38 -10.27
N LYS A 260 -4.96 8.58 -10.47
CA LYS A 260 -5.02 9.58 -9.40
C LYS A 260 -5.85 9.03 -8.24
N SER A 261 -5.28 9.01 -7.04
CA SER A 261 -5.92 8.55 -5.81
C SER A 261 -6.84 9.62 -5.21
N THR A 262 -7.62 9.23 -4.21
CA THR A 262 -8.41 10.14 -3.38
C THR A 262 -7.76 10.24 -2.02
N GLU A 263 -7.17 11.37 -1.71
CA GLU A 263 -6.43 11.63 -0.45
C GLU A 263 -5.34 10.58 -0.12
N GLY A 264 -4.70 10.01 -1.14
CA GLY A 264 -3.67 8.98 -1.03
C GLY A 264 -4.20 7.55 -0.93
N GLU A 265 -5.52 7.36 -0.89
CA GLU A 265 -6.15 6.04 -0.91
C GLU A 265 -6.46 5.61 -2.35
N PRO A 266 -6.18 4.35 -2.75
CA PRO A 266 -6.27 3.90 -4.14
C PRO A 266 -7.72 3.59 -4.57
N PHE A 267 -8.60 4.59 -4.45
CA PHE A 267 -9.95 4.54 -5.02
C PHE A 267 -10.25 5.81 -5.83
N ALA A 268 -11.10 5.66 -6.83
CA ALA A 268 -11.50 6.75 -7.72
C ALA A 268 -12.35 7.79 -6.97
N ASN A 269 -12.09 9.07 -7.19
CA ASN A 269 -12.92 10.12 -6.61
C ASN A 269 -14.39 9.95 -7.05
N PRO A 270 -15.35 9.93 -6.11
CA PRO A 270 -16.76 9.71 -6.42
C PRO A 270 -17.36 10.75 -7.38
N GLN A 271 -16.80 11.96 -7.40
CA GLN A 271 -17.29 13.09 -8.20
C GLN A 271 -16.61 13.22 -9.56
N GLN A 272 -15.40 12.68 -9.71
CA GLN A 272 -14.61 12.83 -10.93
C GLN A 272 -13.88 11.53 -11.26
N ARG A 273 -14.16 10.93 -12.42
CA ARG A 273 -13.41 9.74 -12.88
C ARG A 273 -11.98 10.13 -13.21
N PRO A 274 -10.97 9.50 -12.55
CA PRO A 274 -9.58 9.69 -12.92
C PRO A 274 -9.26 8.93 -14.23
N ARG A 275 -8.15 9.32 -14.88
CA ARG A 275 -7.53 8.50 -15.90
C ARG A 275 -7.01 7.21 -15.24
N ILE A 276 -7.34 6.03 -15.83
CA ILE A 276 -6.91 4.74 -15.33
C ILE A 276 -6.05 4.06 -16.39
N LYS A 277 -4.77 3.81 -16.06
CA LYS A 277 -3.80 3.11 -16.91
C LYS A 277 -3.56 1.70 -16.39
N PHE A 278 -3.49 0.75 -17.30
CA PHE A 278 -3.11 -0.63 -17.00
C PHE A 278 -1.71 -0.91 -17.54
N PHE A 279 -0.84 -1.41 -16.66
CA PHE A 279 0.52 -1.84 -16.96
C PHE A 279 0.58 -3.36 -16.90
N ARG A 280 1.08 -3.97 -17.95
CA ARG A 280 1.26 -5.42 -18.04
C ARG A 280 2.49 -5.73 -18.88
N GLN A 281 3.48 -6.41 -18.27
CA GLN A 281 4.70 -6.85 -18.94
C GLN A 281 5.44 -5.73 -19.71
N GLY A 282 5.49 -4.53 -19.15
CA GLY A 282 6.15 -3.37 -19.76
C GLY A 282 5.30 -2.61 -20.79
N GLU A 283 4.11 -3.10 -21.12
CA GLU A 283 3.14 -2.39 -21.96
C GLU A 283 2.17 -1.55 -21.12
N THR A 284 1.66 -0.47 -21.70
CA THR A 284 0.69 0.42 -21.05
C THR A 284 -0.54 0.59 -21.92
N MET A 285 -1.71 0.44 -21.29
CA MET A 285 -3.01 0.67 -21.92
C MET A 285 -3.83 1.67 -21.09
N VAL A 286 -4.44 2.65 -21.71
CA VAL A 286 -5.43 3.51 -21.07
C VAL A 286 -6.79 2.83 -21.13
N LEU A 287 -7.33 2.46 -19.96
CA LEU A 287 -8.65 1.81 -19.85
C LEU A 287 -9.77 2.84 -19.79
N PHE A 288 -9.54 3.96 -19.10
CA PHE A 288 -10.44 5.10 -19.03
C PHE A 288 -9.64 6.40 -19.09
N GLU A 289 -10.15 7.39 -19.84
CA GLU A 289 -9.65 8.75 -19.81
C GLU A 289 -10.25 9.53 -18.63
N GLU A 290 -9.57 10.58 -18.20
CA GLU A 290 -10.06 11.47 -17.15
C GLU A 290 -11.34 12.18 -17.60
N GLU A 291 -12.32 12.29 -16.70
CA GLU A 291 -13.53 13.05 -16.94
C GLU A 291 -13.30 14.50 -16.51
N MET A 292 -13.27 15.42 -17.50
CA MET A 292 -12.90 16.81 -17.24
C MET A 292 -13.97 17.59 -16.46
N HIS A 293 -15.24 17.20 -16.59
CA HIS A 293 -16.35 17.87 -15.89
C HIS A 293 -17.41 16.84 -15.51
N SER A 294 -17.72 16.73 -14.23
CA SER A 294 -18.90 15.98 -13.79
C SER A 294 -20.14 16.84 -14.02
N THR A 295 -20.92 16.52 -15.05
CA THR A 295 -22.25 17.13 -15.29
C THR A 295 -23.37 16.38 -14.56
N ARG A 296 -23.02 15.35 -13.81
CA ARG A 296 -23.98 14.46 -13.12
C ARG A 296 -24.23 15.00 -11.73
N GLY A 297 -25.52 15.06 -11.35
CA GLY A 297 -26.01 15.59 -10.09
C GLY A 297 -25.35 14.98 -8.85
N THR A 298 -25.72 15.47 -7.69
CA THR A 298 -25.21 15.07 -6.38
C THR A 298 -25.10 13.57 -6.25
N THR A 299 -23.87 13.07 -6.22
CA THR A 299 -23.59 11.65 -6.00
C THR A 299 -23.93 11.31 -4.55
N SER A 300 -24.63 10.21 -4.31
CA SER A 300 -24.85 9.70 -2.95
C SER A 300 -23.50 9.41 -2.30
N GLN A 301 -23.29 9.98 -1.12
CA GLN A 301 -22.05 9.82 -0.32
C GLN A 301 -22.39 9.63 1.16
N PRO A 302 -21.48 9.09 1.97
CA PRO A 302 -21.63 9.08 3.43
C PRO A 302 -21.94 10.47 4.00
N SER A 303 -22.75 10.51 5.04
CA SER A 303 -23.20 11.76 5.69
C SER A 303 -22.10 12.50 6.45
N ALA A 304 -21.03 11.80 6.80
CA ALA A 304 -19.86 12.34 7.51
C ALA A 304 -18.58 11.61 7.13
N VAL A 305 -17.43 12.27 7.32
CA VAL A 305 -16.10 11.71 7.12
C VAL A 305 -15.65 11.03 8.42
N ASP A 306 -16.33 9.94 8.78
CA ASP A 306 -15.97 9.09 9.92
C ASP A 306 -16.17 7.61 9.56
N ALA A 307 -15.62 6.72 10.39
CA ALA A 307 -15.64 5.28 10.10
C ALA A 307 -17.05 4.69 10.14
N ALA A 308 -17.87 5.06 11.14
CA ALA A 308 -19.20 4.50 11.34
C ALA A 308 -20.17 4.95 10.24
N ALA A 309 -20.19 6.25 9.90
CA ALA A 309 -21.02 6.79 8.82
C ALA A 309 -20.63 6.18 7.46
N THR A 310 -19.32 6.05 7.21
CA THR A 310 -18.82 5.44 5.98
C THR A 310 -19.19 3.96 5.91
N ALA A 311 -19.03 3.19 6.98
CA ALA A 311 -19.41 1.78 7.03
C ALA A 311 -20.92 1.58 6.86
N ALA A 312 -21.76 2.42 7.49
CA ALA A 312 -23.20 2.38 7.33
C ALA A 312 -23.61 2.62 5.86
N TRP A 313 -23.00 3.61 5.21
CA TRP A 313 -23.26 3.90 3.80
C TRP A 313 -22.76 2.76 2.89
N VAL A 314 -21.58 2.18 3.16
CA VAL A 314 -21.04 1.02 2.43
C VAL A 314 -22.01 -0.16 2.52
N ASN A 315 -22.58 -0.46 3.70
CA ASN A 315 -23.59 -1.51 3.86
C ASN A 315 -24.85 -1.23 3.03
N GLN A 316 -25.33 0.01 2.99
CA GLN A 316 -26.47 0.40 2.14
C GLN A 316 -26.15 0.24 0.65
N ALA A 317 -24.94 0.63 0.21
CA ALA A 317 -24.48 0.47 -1.16
C ALA A 317 -24.35 -1.01 -1.53
N MET A 318 -23.80 -1.84 -0.65
CA MET A 318 -23.68 -3.29 -0.84
C MET A 318 -25.06 -3.98 -0.91
N ALA A 319 -26.08 -3.43 -0.23
CA ALA A 319 -27.47 -3.88 -0.27
C ALA A 319 -28.27 -3.30 -1.46
N GLY A 320 -27.66 -2.47 -2.30
CA GLY A 320 -28.35 -1.82 -3.43
C GLY A 320 -29.36 -0.72 -3.04
N GLN A 321 -29.29 -0.24 -1.79
CA GLN A 321 -30.23 0.78 -1.27
C GLN A 321 -29.81 2.20 -1.67
N VAL A 322 -28.54 2.40 -1.95
CA VAL A 322 -27.98 3.66 -2.46
C VAL A 322 -27.14 3.39 -3.70
N PRO A 323 -27.16 4.30 -4.69
CA PRO A 323 -26.39 4.11 -5.93
C PRO A 323 -24.90 4.27 -5.66
N ILE A 324 -24.09 3.38 -6.28
CA ILE A 324 -22.63 3.48 -6.25
C ILE A 324 -22.19 4.52 -7.28
N PRO A 325 -21.26 5.43 -6.90
CA PRO A 325 -20.72 6.44 -7.81
C PRO A 325 -20.09 5.81 -9.07
N HIS A 326 -20.42 6.36 -10.24
CA HIS A 326 -19.92 5.85 -11.53
C HIS A 326 -18.38 5.73 -11.62
N PRO A 327 -17.56 6.67 -11.08
CA PRO A 327 -16.12 6.49 -11.08
C PRO A 327 -15.64 5.20 -10.38
N LEU A 328 -16.30 4.81 -9.28
CA LEU A 328 -16.01 3.55 -8.58
C LEU A 328 -16.43 2.33 -9.41
N VAL A 329 -17.58 2.41 -10.11
CA VAL A 329 -18.01 1.34 -11.03
C VAL A 329 -17.01 1.16 -12.17
N ASN A 330 -16.47 2.27 -12.71
CA ASN A 330 -15.43 2.23 -13.75
C ASN A 330 -14.12 1.62 -13.20
N GLN A 331 -13.74 1.95 -11.96
CA GLN A 331 -12.59 1.33 -11.30
C GLN A 331 -12.79 -0.17 -11.12
N LEU A 332 -13.98 -0.61 -10.67
CA LEU A 332 -14.31 -2.03 -10.57
C LEU A 332 -14.17 -2.75 -11.91
N ALA A 333 -14.68 -2.16 -12.99
CA ALA A 333 -14.52 -2.72 -14.34
C ALA A 333 -13.05 -2.88 -14.73
N CYS A 334 -12.20 -1.88 -14.43
CA CYS A 334 -10.75 -2.00 -14.64
C CYS A 334 -10.13 -3.13 -13.81
N CYS A 335 -10.51 -3.25 -12.54
CA CYS A 335 -10.05 -4.32 -11.65
C CYS A 335 -10.44 -5.71 -12.17
N LEU A 336 -11.68 -5.90 -12.61
CA LEU A 336 -12.16 -7.16 -13.19
C LEU A 336 -11.39 -7.54 -14.46
N TYR A 337 -11.24 -6.58 -15.39
CA TYR A 337 -10.51 -6.78 -16.64
C TYR A 337 -9.03 -7.14 -16.36
N ALA A 338 -8.37 -6.35 -15.53
CA ALA A 338 -6.96 -6.52 -15.24
C ALA A 338 -6.64 -7.77 -14.39
N ALA A 339 -7.58 -8.22 -13.53
CA ALA A 339 -7.48 -9.48 -12.79
C ALA A 339 -7.71 -10.73 -13.66
N GLY A 340 -8.15 -10.57 -14.92
CA GLY A 340 -8.44 -11.69 -15.80
C GLY A 340 -9.83 -12.32 -15.58
N TYR A 341 -10.75 -11.58 -14.96
CA TYR A 341 -12.13 -12.04 -14.81
C TYR A 341 -12.84 -12.17 -16.17
N THR A 342 -12.50 -11.29 -17.08
CA THR A 342 -12.88 -11.32 -18.50
C THR A 342 -11.76 -10.66 -19.33
N ASP A 343 -11.60 -11.05 -20.58
CA ASP A 343 -10.69 -10.49 -21.56
C ASP A 343 -11.29 -9.32 -22.38
N ASP A 344 -12.59 -9.01 -22.15
CA ASP A 344 -13.28 -7.86 -22.78
C ASP A 344 -13.62 -6.78 -21.74
N LEU A 345 -13.04 -5.59 -21.93
CA LEU A 345 -13.30 -4.43 -21.05
C LEU A 345 -14.77 -4.00 -21.08
N ASN A 346 -15.50 -4.15 -22.20
CA ASN A 346 -16.91 -3.80 -22.25
C ASN A 346 -17.78 -4.80 -21.48
N GLN A 347 -17.40 -6.06 -21.51
CA GLN A 347 -18.01 -7.08 -20.65
C GLN A 347 -17.74 -6.78 -19.17
N ALA A 348 -16.50 -6.42 -18.80
CA ALA A 348 -16.16 -6.01 -17.44
C ALA A 348 -17.00 -4.80 -16.98
N LYS A 349 -17.21 -3.80 -17.86
CA LYS A 349 -18.10 -2.65 -17.59
C LYS A 349 -19.53 -3.06 -17.32
N ALA A 350 -20.07 -3.98 -18.14
CA ALA A 350 -21.43 -4.47 -17.96
C ALA A 350 -21.60 -5.23 -16.64
N ILE A 351 -20.64 -6.11 -16.31
CA ILE A 351 -20.62 -6.87 -15.05
C ILE A 351 -20.56 -5.92 -13.86
N ALA A 352 -19.61 -4.96 -13.86
CA ALA A 352 -19.46 -3.99 -12.79
C ALA A 352 -20.73 -3.12 -12.61
N ALA A 353 -21.39 -2.73 -13.70
CA ALA A 353 -22.64 -1.96 -13.63
C ALA A 353 -23.80 -2.75 -13.04
N VAL A 354 -23.95 -4.04 -13.40
CA VAL A 354 -24.97 -4.93 -12.83
C VAL A 354 -24.72 -5.15 -11.35
N GLU A 355 -23.50 -5.43 -10.97
CA GLU A 355 -23.11 -5.66 -9.57
C GLU A 355 -23.31 -4.41 -8.70
N ALA A 356 -22.96 -3.24 -9.24
CA ALA A 356 -23.16 -1.95 -8.58
C ALA A 356 -24.63 -1.53 -8.50
N GLY A 357 -25.46 -1.97 -9.43
CA GLY A 357 -26.89 -1.69 -9.45
C GLY A 357 -27.73 -2.57 -8.52
N GLY A 358 -27.12 -3.54 -7.83
CA GLY A 358 -27.85 -4.48 -6.98
C GLY A 358 -28.80 -5.41 -7.75
N LEU A 359 -28.61 -5.55 -9.07
CA LEU A 359 -29.47 -6.35 -9.94
C LEU A 359 -29.13 -7.86 -9.93
N THR A 360 -28.11 -8.27 -9.18
CA THR A 360 -27.79 -9.70 -9.03
C THR A 360 -28.89 -10.35 -8.20
N PRO A 361 -29.65 -11.32 -8.75
CA PRO A 361 -30.65 -12.04 -7.97
C PRO A 361 -29.92 -12.73 -6.82
N GLN A 362 -30.29 -12.42 -5.58
CA GLN A 362 -29.88 -13.24 -4.45
C GLN A 362 -30.46 -14.62 -4.72
N ILE A 363 -29.63 -15.61 -5.04
CA ILE A 363 -30.00 -17.00 -5.04
C ILE A 363 -30.27 -17.35 -3.58
N HIS A 364 -31.50 -17.13 -3.15
CA HIS A 364 -31.99 -17.70 -1.91
C HIS A 364 -31.99 -19.21 -2.12
N GLU A 365 -31.04 -19.90 -1.51
CA GLU A 365 -31.19 -21.33 -1.25
C GLU A 365 -32.52 -21.51 -0.46
N ARG A 366 -33.55 -21.88 -1.18
CA ARG A 366 -34.78 -22.40 -0.54
C ARG A 366 -34.33 -23.67 0.18
N SER A 367 -34.23 -23.60 1.49
CA SER A 367 -34.23 -24.74 2.38
C SER A 367 -35.44 -25.60 2.00
N VAL A 368 -35.13 -26.78 1.49
CA VAL A 368 -36.15 -27.82 1.26
C VAL A 368 -36.57 -28.29 2.65
N GLU A 369 -37.59 -27.64 3.21
CA GLU A 369 -38.32 -28.20 4.35
C GLU A 369 -39.01 -29.47 3.90
N GLY A 370 -38.59 -30.57 4.49
CA GLY A 370 -39.08 -31.91 4.24
C GLY A 370 -40.57 -32.02 4.47
N GLY A 371 -41.31 -32.36 3.42
CA GLY A 371 -42.67 -32.75 3.49
C GLY A 371 -42.84 -34.03 4.32
N HIS A 372 -43.47 -33.91 5.49
CA HIS A 372 -43.97 -35.05 6.26
C HIS A 372 -45.16 -35.64 5.53
N SER A 373 -44.93 -36.81 4.97
CA SER A 373 -45.97 -37.69 4.49
C SER A 373 -46.86 -38.13 5.67
N ARG A 374 -48.10 -37.71 5.69
CA ARG A 374 -49.15 -38.33 6.52
C ARG A 374 -49.61 -39.58 5.82
N ALA A 375 -49.33 -40.74 6.41
CA ALA A 375 -50.01 -41.99 6.12
C ALA A 375 -51.46 -41.92 6.65
N ILE A 376 -52.42 -42.25 5.79
CA ILE A 376 -53.83 -42.49 6.12
C ILE A 376 -53.99 -44.00 6.22
N THR A 377 -54.46 -44.47 7.35
CA THR A 377 -55.32 -45.63 7.49
C THR A 377 -56.63 -45.17 7.99
#